data_62ae8a1fb0e323959ff70346d2ef93c4
#
_entry.id   62ae8a1fb0e323959ff70346d2ef93c4
#
_cell.length_a   1.000
_cell.length_b   1.000
_cell.length_c   1.000
_cell.angle_alpha   90.00
_cell.angle_beta   90.00
_cell.angle_gamma   90.00
#
_symmetry.space_group_name_H-M   'P 1'
#
loop_
_entity.id
_entity.type
_entity.pdbx_description
1 polymer ?
#
loop_
_entity_poly.entity_id
_entity_poly.type
_entity_poly.pdbx_seq_one_letter_code
_entity_poly.pdbx_strand_id
1 'polypeptide(L)'
;LLTDSSVKIDVKASKEFTNNCNSKAFTFNLEKKNPTCDIFLLYCLNDDETYRKVLIIPSCSIIGKTQIGVGENSKWNRYENRWEIIKQYSEFFIKYKYQKDVI
;
A
#
# COMPACT_ATOMS: atom_id res chain seq x y z
N LEU A 1 -5.39 10.20 3.10
CA LEU A 1 -5.77 9.83 4.46
C LEU A 1 -4.59 10.03 5.41
N LEU A 2 -4.84 10.72 6.51
CA LEU A 2 -3.85 10.94 7.56
C LEU A 2 -4.26 10.20 8.82
N THR A 3 -3.25 9.63 9.51
CA THR A 3 -3.46 9.07 10.85
C THR A 3 -3.23 10.18 11.89
N ASP A 4 -3.55 9.89 13.16
CA ASP A 4 -3.29 10.83 14.26
C ASP A 4 -1.81 11.16 14.42
N SER A 5 -0.92 10.28 13.98
CA SER A 5 0.53 10.47 13.99
C SER A 5 1.06 11.10 12.70
N SER A 6 0.18 11.59 11.83
CA SER A 6 0.49 12.22 10.55
C SER A 6 1.11 11.28 9.50
N VAL A 7 0.95 9.99 9.64
CA VAL A 7 1.32 9.02 8.59
C VAL A 7 0.35 9.21 7.42
N LYS A 8 0.88 9.49 6.24
CA LYS A 8 0.09 9.71 5.03
C LYS A 8 -0.16 8.38 4.33
N ILE A 9 -1.44 8.02 4.19
CA ILE A 9 -1.85 6.76 3.58
C ILE A 9 -2.65 7.04 2.32
N ASP A 10 -2.24 6.43 1.21
CA ASP A 10 -2.99 6.47 -0.04
C ASP A 10 -3.73 5.14 -0.22
N VAL A 11 -5.04 5.21 -0.33
CA VAL A 11 -5.90 4.02 -0.46
C VAL A 11 -6.29 3.85 -1.91
N LYS A 12 -6.01 2.67 -2.46
CA LYS A 12 -6.38 2.32 -3.84
C LYS A 12 -7.10 0.98 -3.85
N ALA A 13 -7.96 0.78 -4.83
CA ALA A 13 -8.73 -0.45 -4.99
C ALA A 13 -8.70 -0.88 -6.45
N SER A 14 -8.69 -2.20 -6.68
CA SER A 14 -8.71 -2.77 -8.01
C SER A 14 -9.46 -4.10 -8.00
N LYS A 15 -10.19 -4.36 -9.09
CA LYS A 15 -10.81 -5.67 -9.31
C LYS A 15 -9.86 -6.54 -10.12
N GLU A 16 -9.98 -7.85 -9.92
CA GLU A 16 -9.20 -8.83 -10.68
C GLU A 16 -9.55 -8.77 -12.16
N PHE A 17 -8.52 -8.82 -13.01
CA PHE A 17 -8.72 -8.92 -14.46
C PHE A 17 -7.91 -10.09 -15.01
N THR A 18 -8.32 -10.58 -16.18
CA THR A 18 -7.61 -11.65 -16.89
C THR A 18 -6.81 -11.03 -18.02
N ASN A 19 -5.49 -11.27 -18.04
CA ASN A 19 -4.62 -10.76 -19.10
C ASN A 19 -4.65 -11.68 -20.34
N ASN A 20 -3.89 -11.30 -21.38
CA ASN A 20 -3.85 -12.04 -22.65
C ASN A 20 -3.32 -13.48 -22.52
N CYS A 21 -2.64 -13.80 -21.42
CA CYS A 21 -2.12 -15.13 -21.13
C CYS A 21 -3.05 -15.93 -20.22
N ASN A 22 -4.29 -15.47 -20.02
CA ASN A 22 -5.28 -16.07 -19.12
C ASN A 22 -4.85 -16.05 -17.64
N SER A 23 -3.87 -15.25 -17.30
CA SER A 23 -3.47 -15.04 -15.91
C SER A 23 -4.32 -13.97 -15.28
N LYS A 24 -4.73 -14.18 -14.03
CA LYS A 24 -5.54 -13.23 -13.28
C LYS A 24 -4.66 -12.38 -12.36
N ALA A 25 -4.91 -11.10 -12.34
CA ALA A 25 -4.12 -10.16 -11.53
C ALA A 25 -4.93 -8.93 -11.16
N PHE A 26 -4.45 -8.22 -10.15
CA PHE A 26 -4.94 -6.89 -9.76
C PHE A 26 -3.89 -5.87 -10.22
N THR A 27 -4.32 -4.79 -10.87
CA THR A 27 -3.42 -3.73 -11.33
C THR A 27 -3.73 -2.47 -10.57
N PHE A 28 -2.70 -1.84 -10.01
CA PHE A 28 -2.81 -0.58 -9.27
C PHE A 28 -1.98 0.48 -9.95
N ASN A 29 -2.61 1.61 -10.26
CA ASN A 29 -1.95 2.79 -10.79
C ASN A 29 -1.46 3.64 -9.62
N LEU A 30 -0.14 3.80 -9.50
CA LEU A 30 0.47 4.55 -8.41
C LEU A 30 0.65 6.04 -8.76
N GLU A 31 0.38 6.40 -10.02
CA GLU A 31 0.38 7.75 -10.55
C GLU A 31 1.76 8.40 -10.62
N LYS A 32 2.56 8.34 -9.57
CA LYS A 32 3.85 9.04 -9.48
C LYS A 32 4.98 8.08 -9.15
N LYS A 33 6.15 8.28 -9.78
CA LYS A 33 7.36 7.54 -9.45
C LYS A 33 7.88 7.86 -8.05
N ASN A 34 7.64 9.10 -7.60
CA ASN A 34 8.02 9.55 -6.26
C ASN A 34 6.74 9.84 -5.48
N PRO A 35 6.21 8.86 -4.74
CA PRO A 35 4.97 9.04 -4.02
C PRO A 35 5.10 10.07 -2.90
N THR A 36 4.00 10.79 -2.65
CA THR A 36 3.93 11.76 -1.57
C THR A 36 3.35 11.17 -0.29
N CYS A 37 2.88 9.93 -0.34
CA CYS A 37 2.39 9.21 0.83
C CYS A 37 3.50 8.35 1.45
N ASP A 38 3.28 7.91 2.67
CA ASP A 38 4.21 7.03 3.38
C ASP A 38 3.88 5.56 3.15
N ILE A 39 2.60 5.24 3.01
CA ILE A 39 2.09 3.87 2.89
C ILE A 39 0.97 3.83 1.87
N PHE A 40 0.96 2.77 1.04
CA PHE A 40 -0.18 2.45 0.17
C PHE A 40 -1.02 1.34 0.79
N LEU A 41 -2.33 1.54 0.85
CA LEU A 41 -3.31 0.48 1.13
C LEU A 41 -3.93 0.06 -0.20
N LEU A 42 -3.65 -1.16 -0.63
CA LEU A 42 -4.12 -1.67 -1.92
C LEU A 42 -5.15 -2.76 -1.67
N TYR A 43 -6.42 -2.43 -1.90
CA TYR A 43 -7.53 -3.37 -1.75
C TYR A 43 -7.75 -4.15 -3.04
N CYS A 44 -7.59 -5.46 -2.96
CA CYS A 44 -7.86 -6.39 -4.05
C CYS A 44 -9.31 -6.86 -3.92
N LEU A 45 -10.17 -6.44 -4.84
CA LEU A 45 -11.61 -6.62 -4.74
C LEU A 45 -12.11 -7.80 -5.57
N ASN A 46 -13.14 -8.48 -5.06
CA ASN A 46 -13.94 -9.43 -5.83
C ASN A 46 -14.92 -8.66 -6.75
N ASP A 47 -15.57 -9.37 -7.65
CA ASP A 47 -16.53 -8.78 -8.57
C ASP A 47 -17.71 -8.11 -7.87
N ASP A 48 -18.10 -8.59 -6.68
CA ASP A 48 -19.18 -8.04 -5.88
C ASP A 48 -18.73 -6.87 -4.99
N GLU A 49 -17.48 -6.38 -5.19
CA GLU A 49 -16.87 -5.27 -4.46
C GLU A 49 -16.51 -5.57 -3.01
N THR A 50 -16.67 -6.81 -2.55
CA THR A 50 -16.08 -7.22 -1.27
C THR A 50 -14.57 -7.38 -1.46
N TYR A 51 -13.78 -7.11 -0.42
CA TYR A 51 -12.34 -7.27 -0.58
C TYR A 51 -11.92 -8.73 -0.39
N ARG A 52 -10.98 -9.19 -1.24
CA ARG A 52 -10.37 -10.51 -1.12
C ARG A 52 -9.15 -10.45 -0.21
N LYS A 53 -8.34 -9.42 -0.38
CA LYS A 53 -7.15 -9.18 0.44
C LYS A 53 -6.78 -7.71 0.36
N VAL A 54 -5.97 -7.27 1.30
CA VAL A 54 -5.41 -5.92 1.30
C VAL A 54 -3.91 -6.02 1.50
N LEU A 55 -3.16 -5.22 0.73
CA LEU A 55 -1.72 -5.12 0.85
C LEU A 55 -1.37 -3.78 1.49
N ILE A 56 -0.51 -3.80 2.47
CA ILE A 56 -0.01 -2.60 3.14
C ILE A 56 1.47 -2.46 2.75
N ILE A 57 1.76 -1.55 1.80
CA ILE A 57 3.10 -1.45 1.22
C ILE A 57 3.71 -0.09 1.55
N PRO A 58 4.86 -0.07 2.25
CA PRO A 58 5.59 1.19 2.43
C PRO A 58 5.96 1.77 1.08
N SER A 59 5.75 3.07 0.88
CA SER A 59 6.03 3.70 -0.41
C SER A 59 7.50 3.60 -0.80
N CYS A 60 8.41 3.52 0.16
CA CYS A 60 9.84 3.33 -0.12
C CYS A 60 10.14 2.01 -0.82
N SER A 61 9.26 1.02 -0.74
CA SER A 61 9.43 -0.28 -1.40
C SER A 61 9.03 -0.27 -2.88
N ILE A 62 8.37 0.80 -3.33
CA ILE A 62 7.87 0.88 -4.72
C ILE A 62 8.23 2.20 -5.41
N ILE A 63 9.25 2.90 -4.90
CA ILE A 63 9.77 4.10 -5.55
C ILE A 63 10.24 3.77 -6.96
N GLY A 64 9.93 4.65 -7.91
CA GLY A 64 10.31 4.47 -9.31
C GLY A 64 9.27 3.74 -10.14
N LYS A 65 8.21 3.23 -9.54
CA LYS A 65 7.13 2.54 -10.26
C LYS A 65 5.88 3.41 -10.33
N THR A 66 5.24 3.41 -11.51
CA THR A 66 3.96 4.11 -11.69
C THR A 66 2.78 3.15 -11.66
N GLN A 67 3.05 1.85 -11.74
CA GLN A 67 2.03 0.81 -11.76
C GLN A 67 2.62 -0.49 -11.24
N ILE A 68 1.82 -1.26 -10.52
CA ILE A 68 2.19 -2.62 -10.10
C ILE A 68 1.06 -3.59 -10.41
N GLY A 69 1.44 -4.83 -10.72
CA GLY A 69 0.51 -5.93 -10.89
C GLY A 69 0.64 -6.92 -9.74
N VAL A 70 -0.48 -7.37 -9.21
CA VAL A 70 -0.53 -8.32 -8.10
C VAL A 70 -1.26 -9.58 -8.56
N GLY A 71 -0.50 -10.62 -8.88
CA GLY A 71 -1.03 -11.93 -9.23
C GLY A 71 -0.93 -12.88 -8.06
N GLU A 72 -1.28 -14.15 -8.31
CA GLU A 72 -1.27 -15.19 -7.28
C GLU A 72 0.11 -15.39 -6.66
N ASN A 73 1.17 -15.32 -7.48
CA ASN A 73 2.55 -15.55 -7.05
C ASN A 73 3.39 -14.27 -7.01
N SER A 74 2.74 -13.13 -6.86
CA SER A 74 3.45 -11.85 -6.83
C SER A 74 4.30 -11.70 -5.58
N LYS A 75 5.47 -11.08 -5.75
CA LYS A 75 6.34 -10.71 -4.62
C LYS A 75 5.64 -9.74 -3.65
N TRP A 76 4.64 -8.99 -4.12
CA TRP A 76 3.90 -8.04 -3.30
C TRP A 76 2.98 -8.71 -2.29
N ASN A 77 2.68 -10.00 -2.46
CA ASN A 77 1.81 -10.75 -1.54
C ASN A 77 2.40 -10.87 -0.13
N ARG A 78 3.69 -10.66 0.02
CA ARG A 78 4.32 -10.64 1.35
C ARG A 78 3.82 -9.48 2.23
N TYR A 79 3.17 -8.50 1.64
CA TYR A 79 2.60 -7.35 2.36
C TYR A 79 1.13 -7.55 2.73
N GLU A 80 0.57 -8.73 2.46
CA GLU A 80 -0.83 -9.01 2.75
C GLU A 80 -1.10 -8.94 4.26
N ASN A 81 -2.10 -8.15 4.63
CA ASN A 81 -2.54 -7.98 6.02
C ASN A 81 -1.43 -7.52 6.98
N ARG A 82 -0.45 -6.80 6.47
CA ARG A 82 0.67 -6.29 7.28
C ARG A 82 0.30 -4.97 7.98
N TRP A 83 -0.78 -4.99 8.73
CA TRP A 83 -1.27 -3.81 9.47
C TRP A 83 -0.25 -3.26 10.45
N GLU A 84 0.66 -4.10 10.95
CA GLU A 84 1.73 -3.68 11.85
C GLU A 84 2.66 -2.63 11.22
N ILE A 85 2.73 -2.56 9.89
CA ILE A 85 3.54 -1.54 9.20
C ILE A 85 3.02 -0.14 9.52
N ILE A 86 1.71 0.04 9.53
CA ILE A 86 1.10 1.32 9.88
C ILE A 86 1.41 1.67 11.32
N LYS A 87 1.30 0.70 12.22
CA LYS A 87 1.62 0.89 13.64
C LYS A 87 3.08 1.27 13.82
N GLN A 88 4.00 0.59 13.14
CA GLN A 88 5.43 0.88 13.21
C GLN A 88 5.76 2.29 12.73
N TYR A 89 5.15 2.72 11.61
CA TYR A 89 5.33 4.07 11.10
C TYR A 89 4.76 5.11 12.07
N SER A 90 3.60 4.85 12.63
CA SER A 90 2.97 5.75 13.60
C SER A 90 3.83 5.92 14.84
N GLU A 91 4.35 4.83 15.38
CA GLU A 91 5.23 4.85 16.56
C GLU A 91 6.53 5.60 16.26
N PHE A 92 7.11 5.39 15.09
CA PHE A 92 8.32 6.09 14.69
C PHE A 92 8.08 7.59 14.57
N PHE A 93 6.97 8.00 13.95
CA PHE A 93 6.66 9.41 13.75
C PHE A 93 6.40 10.11 15.08
N ILE A 94 5.68 9.48 15.99
CA ILE A 94 5.42 10.01 17.34
C ILE A 94 6.75 10.19 18.08
N LYS A 95 7.59 9.17 18.05
CA LYS A 95 8.90 9.21 18.72
C LYS A 95 9.79 10.30 18.14
N TYR A 96 9.84 10.42 16.82
CA TYR A 96 10.63 11.45 16.14
C TYR A 96 10.14 12.84 16.50
N LYS A 97 8.84 13.06 16.50
CA LYS A 97 8.23 14.34 16.86
C LYS A 97 8.56 14.70 18.31
N TYR A 98 8.45 13.73 19.21
CA TYR A 98 8.76 13.95 20.63
C TYR A 98 10.22 14.36 20.84
N GLN A 99 11.15 13.67 20.20
CA GLN A 99 12.57 13.99 20.27
C GLN A 99 12.87 15.38 19.72
N LYS A 100 12.21 15.76 18.63
CA LYS A 100 12.38 17.07 18.01
C LYS A 100 11.88 18.19 18.92
N ASP A 101 10.82 17.96 19.67
CA ASP A 101 10.24 18.93 20.58
C ASP A 101 11.11 19.14 21.85
N VAL A 102 11.96 18.18 22.16
CA VAL A 102 12.84 18.25 23.34
C VAL A 102 14.14 19.01 23.05
N ILE A 103 14.50 19.14 21.80
CA ILE A 103 15.66 19.88 21.37
C ILE A 103 15.29 21.37 21.18
#